data_b49de6cec2589c79f28f82fd0ccbebb1
#
_entry.id   b49de6cec2589c79f28f82fd0ccbebb1
#
_cell.length_a   1.000
_cell.length_b   1.000
_cell.length_c   1.000
_cell.angle_alpha   90.00
_cell.angle_beta   90.00
_cell.angle_gamma   90.00
#
_symmetry.space_group_name_H-M   'P 1'
#
loop_
_entity.id
_entity.type
_entity.pdbx_description
1 polymer ?
#
loop_
_entity_poly.entity_id
_entity_poly.type
_entity_poly.pdbx_seq_one_letter_code
_entity_poly.pdbx_strand_id
1 'polypeptide(L)'
;AGTSPPGSARAPSDPTLVVTATPLAPWPPETTAITVPWPRNEHSAIAGVKTTSYAENVVALAEARKVGATEAIMGNTAGNLCEGTGTNVFVALDGRLLTPPLMSGCLAGVTRELLLELLPEADEEDVPLAALAEADEVLLTSTTRDVQPLRALDGRPLPGVDGPWARRAMAAVAELQARDLDP
;
A
#
# COMPACT_ATOMS: atom_id res chain seq x y z
N ALA A 1 8.87 -10.03 19.38
CA ALA A 1 9.57 -11.31 19.48
C ALA A 1 10.45 -11.29 20.73
N GLY A 2 10.65 -12.42 21.37
CA GLY A 2 11.53 -12.60 22.52
C GLY A 2 12.52 -13.73 22.25
N THR A 3 13.43 -13.98 23.20
CA THR A 3 14.32 -15.13 23.15
C THR A 3 13.54 -16.40 23.43
N SER A 4 13.23 -17.16 22.39
CA SER A 4 12.53 -18.45 22.48
C SER A 4 13.29 -19.48 21.64
N PRO A 5 13.30 -20.77 22.05
CA PRO A 5 13.86 -21.82 21.21
C PRO A 5 13.17 -21.84 19.85
N PRO A 6 13.84 -22.37 18.81
CA PRO A 6 13.21 -22.61 17.52
C PRO A 6 11.98 -23.51 17.64
N GLY A 7 10.92 -23.18 16.91
CA GLY A 7 9.68 -23.95 16.90
C GLY A 7 8.43 -23.10 16.95
N SER A 8 7.28 -23.73 16.83
CA SER A 8 5.97 -23.07 16.83
C SER A 8 5.47 -22.73 18.23
N ALA A 9 5.93 -23.45 19.24
CA ALA A 9 5.60 -23.18 20.64
C ALA A 9 6.47 -22.03 21.16
N ARG A 10 5.85 -21.00 21.72
CA ARG A 10 6.57 -19.92 22.41
C ARG A 10 6.74 -20.27 23.88
N ALA A 11 7.98 -20.24 24.36
CA ALA A 11 8.23 -20.24 25.78
C ALA A 11 7.78 -18.88 26.37
N PRO A 12 7.32 -18.85 27.64
CA PRO A 12 7.13 -17.60 28.35
C PRO A 12 8.45 -16.80 28.35
N SER A 13 8.45 -15.63 27.74
CA SER A 13 9.61 -14.74 27.70
C SER A 13 9.15 -13.31 27.60
N ASP A 14 9.93 -12.40 28.16
CA ASP A 14 9.67 -10.97 27.97
C ASP A 14 9.83 -10.60 26.49
N PRO A 15 8.96 -9.75 25.95
CA PRO A 15 9.08 -9.29 24.58
C PRO A 15 10.35 -8.44 24.40
N THR A 16 11.05 -8.63 23.29
CA THR A 16 12.14 -7.74 22.90
C THR A 16 11.56 -6.53 22.19
N LEU A 17 11.75 -5.36 22.79
CA LEU A 17 11.43 -4.07 22.18
C LEU A 17 12.70 -3.49 21.56
N VAL A 18 12.64 -3.18 20.26
CA VAL A 18 13.72 -2.47 19.55
C VAL A 18 13.14 -1.19 18.98
N VAL A 19 13.71 -0.06 19.36
CA VAL A 19 13.37 1.26 18.82
C VAL A 19 14.57 1.79 18.06
N THR A 20 14.37 2.16 16.80
CA THR A 20 15.39 2.78 15.96
C THR A 20 14.87 4.08 15.37
N ALA A 21 15.74 5.07 15.24
CA ALA A 21 15.43 6.33 14.56
C ALA A 21 16.55 6.63 13.56
N THR A 22 16.17 6.88 12.33
CA THR A 22 17.11 7.25 11.25
C THR A 22 16.51 8.38 10.44
N PRO A 23 17.32 9.28 9.85
CA PRO A 23 16.82 10.26 8.92
C PRO A 23 16.06 9.58 7.75
N LEU A 24 14.87 10.07 7.44
CA LEU A 24 14.11 9.65 6.28
C LEU A 24 14.34 10.65 5.15
N ALA A 25 14.89 10.17 4.03
CA ALA A 25 14.94 10.98 2.82
C ALA A 25 13.51 11.14 2.26
N PRO A 26 13.12 12.34 1.79
CA PRO A 26 11.82 12.53 1.18
C PRO A 26 11.67 11.61 -0.05
N TRP A 27 10.48 11.03 -0.20
CA TRP A 27 10.14 10.29 -1.39
C TRP A 27 10.01 11.23 -2.60
N PRO A 28 10.31 10.77 -3.82
CA PRO A 28 9.99 11.54 -5.01
C PRO A 28 8.47 11.75 -5.11
N PRO A 29 8.00 12.81 -5.76
CA PRO A 29 6.59 13.14 -5.83
C PRO A 29 5.72 12.07 -6.51
N GLU A 30 6.34 11.26 -7.35
CA GLU A 30 5.71 10.14 -8.06
C GLU A 30 6.68 8.97 -8.18
N THR A 31 6.15 7.78 -8.49
CA THR A 31 6.99 6.59 -8.60
C THR A 31 6.49 5.60 -9.66
N THR A 32 7.11 4.44 -9.72
CA THR A 32 6.70 3.32 -10.58
C THR A 32 6.49 2.08 -9.75
N ALA A 33 5.57 1.22 -10.18
CA ALA A 33 5.31 -0.08 -9.59
C ALA A 33 5.19 -1.17 -10.66
N ILE A 34 5.26 -2.41 -10.20
CA ILE A 34 4.89 -3.58 -10.98
C ILE A 34 3.83 -4.39 -10.23
N THR A 35 3.05 -5.18 -10.94
CA THR A 35 2.29 -6.26 -10.35
C THR A 35 3.16 -7.51 -10.20
N VAL A 36 2.90 -8.33 -9.19
CA VAL A 36 3.61 -9.59 -8.97
C VAL A 36 2.63 -10.77 -8.94
N PRO A 37 3.08 -11.98 -9.34
CA PRO A 37 2.19 -13.13 -9.47
C PRO A 37 1.83 -13.81 -8.15
N TRP A 38 2.42 -13.41 -7.04
CA TRP A 38 2.20 -14.01 -5.72
C TRP A 38 1.02 -13.34 -5.03
N PRO A 39 -0.09 -14.06 -4.79
CA PRO A 39 -1.25 -13.48 -4.15
C PRO A 39 -1.05 -13.35 -2.63
N ARG A 40 -1.59 -12.27 -2.06
CA ARG A 40 -1.83 -12.19 -0.63
C ARG A 40 -2.96 -13.16 -0.27
N ASN A 41 -2.75 -13.98 0.76
CA ASN A 41 -3.81 -14.87 1.24
C ASN A 41 -4.70 -14.12 2.25
N GLU A 42 -5.84 -13.66 1.79
CA GLU A 42 -6.85 -12.95 2.60
C GLU A 42 -7.48 -13.84 3.67
N HIS A 43 -7.37 -15.16 3.54
CA HIS A 43 -7.83 -16.13 4.54
C HIS A 43 -6.76 -16.50 5.55
N SER A 44 -5.57 -15.91 5.47
CA SER A 44 -4.50 -16.14 6.44
C SER A 44 -4.89 -15.65 7.83
N ALA A 45 -4.49 -16.38 8.85
CA ALA A 45 -4.68 -15.95 10.25
C ALA A 45 -3.96 -14.63 10.60
N ILE A 46 -3.08 -14.15 9.74
CA ILE A 46 -2.35 -12.89 9.88
C ILE A 46 -2.73 -11.87 8.81
N ALA A 47 -3.79 -12.10 8.02
CA ALA A 47 -4.31 -11.11 7.09
C ALA A 47 -4.70 -9.82 7.84
N GLY A 48 -4.37 -8.67 7.28
CA GLY A 48 -4.61 -7.37 7.91
C GLY A 48 -3.74 -7.06 9.16
N VAL A 49 -2.85 -7.97 9.56
CA VAL A 49 -1.97 -7.75 10.73
C VAL A 49 -0.59 -7.26 10.28
N LYS A 50 -0.15 -6.13 10.85
CA LYS A 50 1.20 -5.63 10.65
C LYS A 50 2.20 -6.47 11.46
N THR A 51 2.79 -7.47 10.82
CA THR A 51 3.70 -8.41 11.47
C THR A 51 5.16 -8.10 11.17
N THR A 52 6.11 -8.67 11.91
CA THR A 52 7.53 -8.66 11.58
C THR A 52 7.91 -9.74 10.55
N SER A 53 6.97 -10.58 10.12
CA SER A 53 7.16 -11.64 9.13
C SER A 53 6.93 -11.09 7.70
N TYR A 54 7.88 -10.30 7.21
CA TYR A 54 7.78 -9.57 5.95
C TYR A 54 8.43 -10.29 4.76
N ALA A 55 8.65 -11.59 4.83
CA ALA A 55 9.38 -12.32 3.79
C ALA A 55 8.75 -12.17 2.39
N GLU A 56 7.43 -12.32 2.27
CA GLU A 56 6.71 -12.15 1.00
C GLU A 56 6.86 -10.74 0.43
N ASN A 57 6.71 -9.71 1.29
CA ASN A 57 6.87 -8.31 0.89
C ASN A 57 8.30 -8.02 0.42
N VAL A 58 9.31 -8.59 1.10
CA VAL A 58 10.72 -8.43 0.72
C VAL A 58 10.99 -9.05 -0.65
N VAL A 59 10.47 -10.24 -0.92
CA VAL A 59 10.62 -10.91 -2.21
C VAL A 59 9.93 -10.12 -3.32
N ALA A 60 8.69 -9.68 -3.09
CA ALA A 60 7.94 -8.89 -4.06
C ALA A 60 8.64 -7.55 -4.38
N LEU A 61 9.12 -6.84 -3.35
CA LEU A 61 9.85 -5.59 -3.54
C LEU A 61 11.20 -5.79 -4.25
N ALA A 62 11.88 -6.92 -3.97
CA ALA A 62 13.13 -7.24 -4.66
C ALA A 62 12.90 -7.45 -6.17
N GLU A 63 11.75 -8.01 -6.56
CA GLU A 63 11.38 -8.15 -7.97
C GLU A 63 11.14 -6.79 -8.63
N ALA A 64 10.39 -5.90 -7.97
CA ALA A 64 10.19 -4.53 -8.45
C ALA A 64 11.52 -3.80 -8.68
N ARG A 65 12.46 -3.94 -7.77
CA ARG A 65 13.79 -3.29 -7.86
C ARG A 65 14.62 -3.75 -9.07
N LYS A 66 14.43 -4.97 -9.56
CA LYS A 66 15.14 -5.47 -10.75
C LYS A 66 14.82 -4.65 -12.01
N VAL A 67 13.63 -4.07 -12.05
CA VAL A 67 13.18 -3.22 -13.17
C VAL A 67 13.17 -1.73 -12.83
N GLY A 68 13.76 -1.35 -11.70
CA GLY A 68 13.86 0.04 -11.26
C GLY A 68 12.56 0.60 -10.65
N ALA A 69 11.58 -0.25 -10.35
CA ALA A 69 10.37 0.15 -9.63
C ALA A 69 10.62 0.19 -8.10
N THR A 70 9.86 1.03 -7.41
CA THR A 70 10.00 1.20 -5.95
C THR A 70 8.91 0.50 -5.15
N GLU A 71 7.93 -0.10 -5.83
CA GLU A 71 6.83 -0.81 -5.20
C GLU A 71 6.39 -2.00 -6.05
N ALA A 72 5.86 -3.04 -5.39
CA ALA A 72 5.20 -4.16 -6.03
C ALA A 72 3.77 -4.28 -5.50
N ILE A 73 2.82 -4.41 -6.41
CA ILE A 73 1.38 -4.53 -6.10
C ILE A 73 1.00 -6.01 -6.17
N MET A 74 0.28 -6.46 -5.17
CA MET A 74 -0.21 -7.82 -5.02
C MET A 74 -1.73 -7.86 -5.18
N GLY A 75 -2.22 -8.87 -5.86
CA GLY A 75 -3.61 -9.31 -5.75
C GLY A 75 -3.81 -10.24 -4.55
N ASN A 76 -5.03 -10.66 -4.31
CA ASN A 76 -5.40 -11.70 -3.36
C ASN A 76 -5.70 -13.04 -4.05
N THR A 77 -6.02 -14.09 -3.29
CA THR A 77 -6.31 -15.42 -3.86
C THR A 77 -7.61 -15.46 -4.67
N ALA A 78 -8.51 -14.50 -4.47
CA ALA A 78 -9.71 -14.32 -5.29
C ALA A 78 -9.43 -13.64 -6.65
N GLY A 79 -8.18 -13.17 -6.88
CA GLY A 79 -7.77 -12.47 -8.09
C GLY A 79 -8.08 -10.97 -8.09
N ASN A 80 -8.46 -10.42 -6.93
CA ASN A 80 -8.69 -9.00 -6.76
C ASN A 80 -7.44 -8.27 -6.28
N LEU A 81 -7.36 -6.97 -6.53
CA LEU A 81 -6.35 -6.07 -5.98
C LEU A 81 -6.35 -6.15 -4.45
N CYS A 82 -5.17 -6.14 -3.84
CA CYS A 82 -5.02 -6.17 -2.40
C CYS A 82 -4.25 -4.94 -1.89
N GLU A 83 -2.94 -4.96 -2.00
CA GLU A 83 -2.09 -3.90 -1.48
C GLU A 83 -0.69 -3.91 -2.13
N GLY A 84 0.12 -2.89 -1.87
CA GLY A 84 1.54 -2.92 -2.16
C GLY A 84 2.36 -3.61 -1.07
N THR A 85 3.68 -3.67 -1.22
CA THR A 85 4.57 -4.31 -0.22
C THR A 85 4.65 -3.52 1.09
N GLY A 86 4.41 -2.22 1.05
CA GLY A 86 4.41 -1.34 2.23
C GLY A 86 3.39 -0.22 2.10
N THR A 87 2.40 -0.37 1.23
CA THR A 87 1.41 0.66 0.88
C THR A 87 0.03 0.05 0.69
N ASN A 88 -1.02 0.85 0.95
CA ASN A 88 -2.33 0.56 0.34
C ASN A 88 -2.39 1.18 -1.05
N VAL A 89 -3.38 0.77 -1.83
CA VAL A 89 -3.55 1.18 -3.22
C VAL A 89 -4.93 1.78 -3.43
N PHE A 90 -4.99 2.91 -4.11
CA PHE A 90 -6.19 3.46 -4.70
C PHE A 90 -6.04 3.43 -6.22
N VAL A 91 -7.12 3.17 -6.91
CA VAL A 91 -7.15 3.11 -8.37
C VAL A 91 -8.30 3.94 -8.92
N ALA A 92 -8.02 4.77 -9.90
CA ALA A 92 -9.05 5.47 -10.65
C ALA A 92 -9.46 4.61 -11.86
N LEU A 93 -10.74 4.30 -11.94
CA LEU A 93 -11.35 3.53 -13.03
C LEU A 93 -12.69 4.19 -13.38
N ASP A 94 -12.91 4.48 -14.65
CA ASP A 94 -14.16 5.05 -15.16
C ASP A 94 -14.62 6.30 -14.36
N GLY A 95 -13.65 7.14 -13.97
CA GLY A 95 -13.89 8.36 -13.20
C GLY A 95 -14.16 8.17 -11.71
N ARG A 96 -14.21 6.94 -11.20
CA ARG A 96 -14.33 6.60 -9.76
C ARG A 96 -12.97 6.35 -9.15
N LEU A 97 -12.79 6.73 -7.89
CA LEU A 97 -11.62 6.36 -7.09
C LEU A 97 -11.99 5.19 -6.17
N LEU A 98 -11.30 4.07 -6.34
CA LEU A 98 -11.58 2.82 -5.65
C LEU A 98 -10.38 2.38 -4.82
N THR A 99 -10.63 1.73 -3.69
CA THR A 99 -9.59 1.03 -2.90
C THR A 99 -10.13 -0.33 -2.46
N PRO A 100 -9.26 -1.37 -2.39
CA PRO A 100 -9.68 -2.66 -1.88
C PRO A 100 -10.31 -2.56 -0.48
N PRO A 101 -11.40 -3.29 -0.20
CA PRO A 101 -11.96 -3.40 1.14
C PRO A 101 -11.01 -4.20 2.05
N LEU A 102 -11.11 -4.05 3.36
CA LEU A 102 -10.25 -4.77 4.31
C LEU A 102 -10.37 -6.29 4.19
N MET A 103 -11.53 -6.78 3.70
CA MET A 103 -11.74 -8.20 3.42
C MET A 103 -10.88 -8.74 2.27
N SER A 104 -10.28 -7.88 1.46
CA SER A 104 -9.28 -8.27 0.45
C SER A 104 -7.98 -8.79 1.07
N GLY A 105 -7.79 -8.64 2.39
CA GLY A 105 -6.60 -9.02 3.13
C GLY A 105 -5.55 -7.92 3.26
N CYS A 106 -5.84 -6.72 2.78
CA CYS A 106 -4.95 -5.58 2.91
C CYS A 106 -4.89 -5.07 4.37
N LEU A 107 -3.80 -4.35 4.68
CA LEU A 107 -3.67 -3.69 5.98
C LEU A 107 -4.66 -2.53 6.08
N ALA A 108 -5.31 -2.37 7.26
CA ALA A 108 -6.03 -1.15 7.62
C ALA A 108 -5.01 -0.02 7.85
N GLY A 109 -4.60 0.64 6.75
CA GLY A 109 -3.59 1.69 6.79
C GLY A 109 -4.18 3.00 7.25
N VAL A 110 -3.52 3.70 8.20
CA VAL A 110 -3.98 4.99 8.71
C VAL A 110 -4.13 6.02 7.57
N THR A 111 -3.13 6.15 6.70
CA THR A 111 -3.21 7.08 5.56
C THR A 111 -4.33 6.71 4.58
N ARG A 112 -4.62 5.40 4.41
CA ARG A 112 -5.77 4.94 3.62
C ARG A 112 -7.08 5.41 4.24
N GLU A 113 -7.24 5.24 5.54
CA GLU A 113 -8.46 5.61 6.28
C GLU A 113 -8.67 7.13 6.23
N LEU A 114 -7.64 7.92 6.52
CA LEU A 114 -7.70 9.37 6.39
C LEU A 114 -8.09 9.81 4.98
N LEU A 115 -7.57 9.15 3.94
CA LEU A 115 -7.92 9.51 2.57
C LEU A 115 -9.38 9.20 2.22
N LEU A 116 -9.95 8.12 2.75
CA LEU A 116 -11.39 7.82 2.62
C LEU A 116 -12.27 8.85 3.33
N GLU A 117 -11.83 9.38 4.48
CA GLU A 117 -12.54 10.46 5.18
C GLU A 117 -12.44 11.80 4.42
N LEU A 118 -11.27 12.10 3.85
CA LEU A 118 -11.02 13.34 3.12
C LEU A 118 -11.66 13.37 1.73
N LEU A 119 -11.86 12.20 1.12
CA LEU A 119 -12.46 12.03 -0.20
C LEU A 119 -13.68 11.09 -0.10
N PRO A 120 -14.83 11.57 0.37
CA PRO A 120 -16.02 10.74 0.60
C PRO A 120 -16.62 10.14 -0.68
N GLU A 121 -16.15 10.55 -1.85
CA GLU A 121 -16.47 9.93 -3.13
C GLU A 121 -15.54 8.75 -3.51
N ALA A 122 -14.52 8.45 -2.71
CA ALA A 122 -13.74 7.24 -2.86
C ALA A 122 -14.47 6.05 -2.24
N ASP A 123 -14.56 4.96 -2.97
CA ASP A 123 -15.31 3.78 -2.57
C ASP A 123 -14.39 2.60 -2.20
N GLU A 124 -14.80 1.82 -1.20
CA GLU A 124 -14.21 0.51 -0.92
C GLU A 124 -14.93 -0.55 -1.77
N GLU A 125 -14.23 -1.12 -2.73
CA GLU A 125 -14.81 -2.09 -3.67
C GLU A 125 -13.76 -3.13 -4.10
N ASP A 126 -14.18 -4.36 -4.31
CA ASP A 126 -13.33 -5.38 -4.91
C ASP A 126 -13.02 -5.02 -6.37
N VAL A 127 -11.76 -4.80 -6.67
CA VAL A 127 -11.26 -4.47 -8.00
C VAL A 127 -10.48 -5.67 -8.53
N PRO A 128 -10.86 -6.27 -9.66
CA PRO A 128 -10.03 -7.32 -10.27
C PRO A 128 -8.62 -6.81 -10.51
N LEU A 129 -7.58 -7.58 -10.15
CA LEU A 129 -6.19 -7.17 -10.34
C LEU A 129 -5.91 -6.83 -11.82
N ALA A 130 -6.53 -7.56 -12.75
CA ALA A 130 -6.41 -7.31 -14.18
C ALA A 130 -6.94 -5.93 -14.61
N ALA A 131 -7.88 -5.34 -13.87
CA ALA A 131 -8.42 -4.01 -14.18
C ALA A 131 -7.37 -2.89 -14.02
N LEU A 132 -6.26 -3.15 -13.35
CA LEU A 132 -5.13 -2.22 -13.31
C LEU A 132 -4.56 -1.89 -14.70
N ALA A 133 -4.75 -2.76 -15.69
CA ALA A 133 -4.35 -2.50 -17.07
C ALA A 133 -5.13 -1.34 -17.72
N GLU A 134 -6.35 -1.09 -17.24
CA GLU A 134 -7.24 -0.03 -17.73
C GLU A 134 -7.30 1.18 -16.79
N ALA A 135 -6.56 1.14 -15.67
CA ALA A 135 -6.60 2.21 -14.67
C ALA A 135 -6.15 3.55 -15.27
N ASP A 136 -6.93 4.60 -15.00
CA ASP A 136 -6.59 5.98 -15.35
C ASP A 136 -5.47 6.51 -14.45
N GLU A 137 -5.56 6.24 -13.14
CA GLU A 137 -4.56 6.61 -12.15
C GLU A 137 -4.41 5.49 -11.11
N VAL A 138 -3.21 5.40 -10.53
CA VAL A 138 -2.96 4.53 -9.36
C VAL A 138 -2.18 5.33 -8.33
N LEU A 139 -2.67 5.31 -7.08
CA LEU A 139 -2.09 6.02 -5.95
C LEU A 139 -1.65 5.01 -4.88
N LEU A 140 -0.48 5.22 -4.34
CA LEU A 140 0.03 4.48 -3.18
C LEU A 140 -0.13 5.34 -1.93
N THR A 141 -0.55 4.73 -0.81
CA THR A 141 -0.66 5.44 0.47
C THR A 141 0.09 4.73 1.58
N SER A 142 0.84 5.48 2.37
CA SER A 142 1.48 5.02 3.60
C SER A 142 1.93 6.21 4.44
N THR A 143 2.20 6.01 5.72
CA THR A 143 2.69 7.06 6.64
C THR A 143 3.95 7.77 6.17
N THR A 144 4.82 7.12 5.39
CA THR A 144 6.07 7.74 4.93
C THR A 144 6.00 8.30 3.52
N ARG A 145 4.97 7.93 2.74
CA ARG A 145 4.77 8.40 1.36
C ARG A 145 3.61 9.39 1.27
N ASP A 146 2.78 9.49 2.30
CA ASP A 146 1.48 10.15 2.25
C ASP A 146 0.64 9.60 1.10
N VAL A 147 0.41 10.39 0.06
CA VAL A 147 -0.17 9.95 -1.22
C VAL A 147 0.91 10.09 -2.29
N GLN A 148 1.30 8.97 -2.88
CA GLN A 148 2.29 8.94 -3.95
C GLN A 148 1.70 8.31 -5.21
N PRO A 149 1.42 9.11 -6.26
CA PRO A 149 0.89 8.59 -7.52
C PRO A 149 1.94 7.82 -8.32
N LEU A 150 1.47 6.90 -9.15
CA LEU A 150 2.30 6.18 -10.10
C LEU A 150 2.37 6.94 -11.44
N ARG A 151 3.60 7.14 -11.95
CA ARG A 151 3.84 7.59 -13.32
C ARG A 151 3.95 6.42 -14.31
N ALA A 152 4.07 5.19 -13.81
CA ALA A 152 3.96 3.97 -14.62
C ALA A 152 3.66 2.75 -13.76
N LEU A 153 2.89 1.82 -14.31
CA LEU A 153 2.60 0.51 -13.76
C LEU A 153 2.86 -0.55 -14.84
N ASP A 154 3.67 -1.57 -14.52
CA ASP A 154 4.08 -2.64 -15.45
C ASP A 154 4.65 -2.10 -16.79
N GLY A 155 5.34 -0.95 -16.73
CA GLY A 155 5.87 -0.27 -17.90
C GLY A 155 4.85 0.58 -18.67
N ARG A 156 3.56 0.52 -18.36
CA ARG A 156 2.52 1.38 -18.95
C ARG A 156 2.56 2.76 -18.27
N PRO A 157 2.69 3.85 -19.04
CA PRO A 157 2.65 5.20 -18.48
C PRO A 157 1.31 5.53 -17.84
N LEU A 158 1.37 6.30 -16.75
CA LEU A 158 0.25 6.87 -16.02
C LEU A 158 0.50 8.38 -15.82
N PRO A 159 -0.52 9.19 -15.54
CA PRO A 159 -0.37 10.65 -15.43
C PRO A 159 0.49 11.11 -14.24
N GLY A 160 0.75 10.24 -13.25
CA GLY A 160 1.52 10.59 -12.07
C GLY A 160 0.88 11.74 -11.30
N VAL A 161 1.68 12.75 -10.94
CA VAL A 161 1.19 13.94 -10.20
C VAL A 161 0.19 14.80 -10.96
N ASP A 162 0.11 14.65 -12.28
CA ASP A 162 -0.81 15.42 -13.14
C ASP A 162 -2.23 14.83 -13.17
N GLY A 163 -2.42 13.64 -12.63
CA GLY A 163 -3.72 13.00 -12.51
C GLY A 163 -4.69 13.82 -11.66
N PRO A 164 -5.97 13.96 -12.05
CA PRO A 164 -6.96 14.73 -11.28
C PRO A 164 -7.18 14.16 -9.88
N TRP A 165 -7.22 12.85 -9.71
CA TRP A 165 -7.34 12.23 -8.39
C TRP A 165 -6.06 12.36 -7.57
N ALA A 166 -4.89 12.23 -8.20
CA ALA A 166 -3.60 12.45 -7.56
C ALA A 166 -3.51 13.84 -6.96
N ARG A 167 -3.82 14.88 -7.76
CA ARG A 167 -3.80 16.29 -7.28
C ARG A 167 -4.75 16.51 -6.11
N ARG A 168 -5.97 15.97 -6.18
CA ARG A 168 -6.97 16.12 -5.11
C ARG A 168 -6.53 15.41 -3.82
N ALA A 169 -6.10 14.17 -3.94
CA ALA A 169 -5.66 13.37 -2.80
C ALA A 169 -4.43 13.96 -2.10
N MET A 170 -3.43 14.38 -2.89
CA MET A 170 -2.23 15.04 -2.35
C MET A 170 -2.56 16.37 -1.66
N ALA A 171 -3.44 17.19 -2.27
CA ALA A 171 -3.86 18.46 -1.68
C ALA A 171 -4.63 18.25 -0.37
N ALA A 172 -5.57 17.31 -0.34
CA ALA A 172 -6.37 17.01 0.84
C ALA A 172 -5.51 16.58 2.04
N VAL A 173 -4.53 15.70 1.82
CA VAL A 173 -3.60 15.26 2.88
C VAL A 173 -2.69 16.41 3.31
N ALA A 174 -2.16 17.21 2.39
CA ALA A 174 -1.33 18.36 2.71
C ALA A 174 -2.10 19.44 3.54
N GLU A 175 -3.36 19.68 3.21
CA GLU A 175 -4.23 20.59 3.98
C GLU A 175 -4.50 20.04 5.39
N LEU A 176 -4.73 18.73 5.53
CA LEU A 176 -4.90 18.11 6.84
C LEU A 176 -3.64 18.27 7.69
N GLN A 177 -2.47 17.91 7.17
CA GLN A 177 -1.19 18.04 7.87
C GLN A 177 -0.84 19.48 8.25
N ALA A 178 -1.22 20.45 7.42
CA ALA A 178 -1.01 21.88 7.74
C ALA A 178 -1.89 22.36 8.89
N ARG A 179 -3.03 21.72 9.11
CA ARG A 179 -4.01 22.11 10.15
C ARG A 179 -3.84 21.29 11.44
N ASP A 180 -3.52 20.02 11.31
CA ASP A 180 -3.42 19.06 12.42
C ASP A 180 -2.28 18.09 12.14
N LEU A 181 -1.33 17.98 13.08
CA LEU A 181 -0.20 17.05 12.99
C LEU A 181 -0.50 15.69 13.61
N ASP A 182 -1.64 15.53 14.28
CA ASP A 182 -2.08 14.30 14.94
C ASP A 182 -3.60 14.13 14.70
N PRO A 183 -4.01 13.96 13.44
CA PRO A 183 -5.41 13.87 13.05
C PRO A 183 -6.06 12.51 13.41
#